data_32b2a5c7db416b7b8d529db5db0de7cc
#
_entry.id   32b2a5c7db416b7b8d529db5db0de7cc
#
_cell.length_a   1.000
_cell.length_b   1.000
_cell.length_c   1.000
_cell.angle_alpha   90.00
_cell.angle_beta   90.00
_cell.angle_gamma   90.00
#
_symmetry.space_group_name_H-M   'P 1'
#
loop_
_entity.id
_entity.type
_entity.pdbx_description
1 polymer ?
#
loop_
_entity_poly.entity_id
_entity_poly.type
_entity_poly.pdbx_seq_one_letter_code
_entity_poly.pdbx_strand_id
1 'polypeptide(L)'
;KHVILQGDRRLMDVTLIPLPHLDIVIGQAQDISREEEIESRSERNMAATRELLEQLRTAIAMFDGEQKLEFYNSSYAQLWRLEDQWLNTRPKLGDILERLRETRRLPEQADFKRYKQGWLDMFTSQIGPKEDMMYLPDGSVLRSLVVPHPLGGLLMTFEDVTSGLELESSYNT
;
A
#
# COMPACT_ATOMS: atom_id res chain seq x y z
N LYS A 1 -30.69 8.19 -9.11
CA LYS A 1 -31.36 9.50 -9.07
C LYS A 1 -31.64 9.89 -7.63
N HIS A 2 -31.25 11.13 -7.22
CA HIS A 2 -31.55 11.63 -5.87
C HIS A 2 -33.01 12.08 -5.79
N VAL A 3 -33.69 11.67 -4.71
CA VAL A 3 -35.06 12.05 -4.37
C VAL A 3 -35.15 12.39 -2.88
N ILE A 4 -36.16 13.21 -2.54
CA ILE A 4 -36.44 13.54 -1.14
C ILE A 4 -37.62 12.70 -0.70
N LEU A 5 -37.42 11.85 0.32
CA LEU A 5 -38.45 11.02 0.92
C LEU A 5 -38.54 11.37 2.43
N GLN A 6 -39.72 11.74 2.90
CA GLN A 6 -39.95 12.06 4.32
C GLN A 6 -39.00 13.11 4.89
N GLY A 7 -38.54 14.07 4.04
CA GLY A 7 -37.60 15.12 4.43
C GLY A 7 -36.14 14.80 4.32
N ASP A 8 -35.78 13.51 4.03
CA ASP A 8 -34.42 13.08 3.85
C ASP A 8 -34.07 12.92 2.37
N ARG A 9 -32.83 13.31 2.03
CA ARG A 9 -32.30 13.10 0.68
C ARG A 9 -31.81 11.66 0.55
N ARG A 10 -32.43 10.91 -0.34
CA ARG A 10 -32.11 9.50 -0.61
C ARG A 10 -31.71 9.26 -2.05
N LEU A 11 -30.78 8.36 -2.26
CA LEU A 11 -30.39 7.90 -3.58
C LEU A 11 -31.23 6.67 -3.94
N MET A 12 -32.02 6.79 -5.01
CA MET A 12 -32.91 5.72 -5.50
C MET A 12 -32.41 5.22 -6.84
N ASP A 13 -32.30 3.91 -6.98
CA ASP A 13 -32.21 3.27 -8.26
C ASP A 13 -33.63 2.96 -8.79
N VAL A 14 -33.93 3.46 -9.98
CA VAL A 14 -35.27 3.36 -10.57
C VAL A 14 -35.19 2.60 -11.88
N THR A 15 -35.86 1.45 -11.94
CA THR A 15 -35.96 0.63 -13.13
C THR A 15 -37.40 0.70 -13.67
N LEU A 16 -37.56 1.04 -14.96
CA LEU A 16 -38.84 1.06 -15.66
C LEU A 16 -38.90 -0.09 -16.63
N ILE A 17 -39.90 -0.95 -16.47
CA ILE A 17 -40.12 -2.11 -17.33
C ILE A 17 -41.39 -1.88 -18.17
N PRO A 18 -41.30 -1.65 -19.48
CA PRO A 18 -42.47 -1.51 -20.34
C PRO A 18 -43.12 -2.87 -20.59
N LEU A 19 -44.46 -2.93 -20.51
CA LEU A 19 -45.29 -4.07 -20.89
C LEU A 19 -46.10 -3.69 -22.11
N PRO A 20 -45.57 -3.89 -23.34
CA PRO A 20 -46.19 -3.36 -24.58
C PRO A 20 -47.56 -3.96 -24.92
N HIS A 21 -47.86 -5.12 -24.35
CA HIS A 21 -49.18 -5.75 -24.59
C HIS A 21 -50.32 -5.14 -23.76
N LEU A 22 -50.04 -4.38 -22.75
CA LEU A 22 -50.99 -3.79 -21.81
C LEU A 22 -50.95 -2.26 -21.76
N ASP A 23 -50.05 -1.66 -22.56
CA ASP A 23 -49.77 -0.21 -22.55
C ASP A 23 -49.47 0.35 -21.14
N ILE A 24 -48.78 -0.48 -20.34
CA ILE A 24 -48.44 -0.17 -18.94
C ILE A 24 -46.93 -0.23 -18.78
N VAL A 25 -46.39 0.65 -17.90
CA VAL A 25 -45.00 0.64 -17.48
C VAL A 25 -44.97 0.29 -15.99
N ILE A 26 -44.23 -0.75 -15.61
CA ILE A 26 -43.97 -1.09 -14.20
C ILE A 26 -42.70 -0.40 -13.78
N GLY A 27 -42.77 0.43 -12.71
CA GLY A 27 -41.63 1.06 -12.10
C GLY A 27 -41.21 0.32 -10.82
N GLN A 28 -39.92 0.03 -10.68
CA GLN A 28 -39.31 -0.45 -9.43
C GLN A 28 -38.28 0.59 -8.97
N ALA A 29 -38.35 0.98 -7.70
CA ALA A 29 -37.39 1.89 -7.08
C ALA A 29 -36.74 1.21 -5.88
N GLN A 30 -35.42 1.24 -5.81
CA GLN A 30 -34.64 0.70 -4.70
C GLN A 30 -33.83 1.80 -4.06
N ASP A 31 -33.87 1.89 -2.73
CA ASP A 31 -33.05 2.82 -1.95
C ASP A 31 -31.62 2.27 -1.81
N ILE A 32 -30.65 2.95 -2.44
CA ILE A 32 -29.22 2.60 -2.39
C ILE A 32 -28.40 3.60 -1.57
N SER A 33 -29.04 4.48 -0.80
CA SER A 33 -28.37 5.52 -0.01
C SER A 33 -27.36 4.94 1.00
N ARG A 34 -27.63 3.74 1.53
CA ARG A 34 -26.76 3.06 2.49
C ARG A 34 -25.47 2.58 1.85
N GLU A 35 -25.52 2.08 0.63
CA GLU A 35 -24.33 1.65 -0.12
C GLU A 35 -23.44 2.86 -0.45
N GLU A 36 -24.01 3.97 -0.87
CA GLU A 36 -23.28 5.22 -1.11
C GLU A 36 -22.61 5.76 0.17
N GLU A 37 -23.29 5.72 1.31
CA GLU A 37 -22.70 6.10 2.60
C GLU A 37 -21.52 5.22 3.02
N ILE A 38 -21.60 3.91 2.80
CA ILE A 38 -20.54 2.96 3.10
C ILE A 38 -19.33 3.22 2.22
N GLU A 39 -19.51 3.40 0.91
CA GLU A 39 -18.42 3.73 -0.03
C GLU A 39 -17.75 5.06 0.32
N SER A 40 -18.53 6.10 0.57
CA SER A 40 -18.01 7.43 0.94
C SER A 40 -17.25 7.41 2.28
N ARG A 41 -17.69 6.62 3.25
CA ARG A 41 -16.99 6.43 4.53
C ARG A 41 -15.69 5.66 4.34
N SER A 42 -15.68 4.63 3.50
CA SER A 42 -14.49 3.86 3.16
C SER A 42 -13.43 4.73 2.47
N GLU A 43 -13.80 5.55 1.50
CA GLU A 43 -12.90 6.49 0.83
C GLU A 43 -12.29 7.52 1.79
N ARG A 44 -13.10 8.09 2.68
CA ARG A 44 -12.62 9.03 3.72
C ARG A 44 -11.65 8.36 4.69
N ASN A 45 -11.92 7.13 5.11
CA ASN A 45 -11.04 6.37 5.99
C ASN A 45 -9.70 6.04 5.31
N MET A 46 -9.70 5.72 4.03
CA MET A 46 -8.47 5.48 3.24
C MET A 46 -7.64 6.76 3.12
N ALA A 47 -8.26 7.91 2.86
CA ALA A 47 -7.57 9.19 2.78
C ALA A 47 -6.95 9.60 4.13
N ALA A 48 -7.69 9.45 5.23
CA ALA A 48 -7.20 9.73 6.58
C ALA A 48 -6.05 8.79 6.96
N THR A 49 -6.14 7.51 6.62
CA THR A 49 -5.07 6.52 6.86
C THR A 49 -3.82 6.88 6.08
N ARG A 50 -3.92 7.27 4.80
CA ARG A 50 -2.78 7.73 4.00
C ARG A 50 -2.10 8.94 4.63
N GLU A 51 -2.87 9.93 5.07
CA GLU A 51 -2.33 11.13 5.72
C GLU A 51 -1.58 10.79 7.02
N LEU A 52 -2.11 9.88 7.84
CA LEU A 52 -1.41 9.39 9.03
C LEU A 52 -0.10 8.67 8.68
N LEU A 53 -0.10 7.84 7.66
CA LEU A 53 1.11 7.14 7.18
C LEU A 53 2.16 8.12 6.65
N GLU A 54 1.75 9.24 6.04
CA GLU A 54 2.67 10.30 5.60
C GLU A 54 3.37 11.01 6.76
N GLN A 55 2.73 11.06 7.93
CA GLN A 55 3.31 11.70 9.13
C GLN A 55 4.28 10.78 9.88
N LEU A 56 4.32 9.50 9.57
CA LEU A 56 5.24 8.56 10.19
C LEU A 56 6.66 8.69 9.63
N ARG A 57 7.64 8.61 10.52
CA ARG A 57 9.06 8.56 10.12
C ARG A 57 9.49 7.21 9.57
N THR A 58 8.67 6.20 9.76
CA THR A 58 8.89 4.86 9.21
C THR A 58 8.58 4.87 7.72
N ALA A 59 9.51 4.37 6.91
CA ALA A 59 9.31 4.21 5.48
C ALA A 59 8.31 3.06 5.22
N ILE A 60 7.27 3.34 4.44
CA ILE A 60 6.20 2.39 4.16
C ILE A 60 6.00 2.29 2.65
N ALA A 61 5.91 1.07 2.14
CA ALA A 61 5.53 0.76 0.77
C ALA A 61 4.56 -0.41 0.73
N MET A 62 3.58 -0.32 -0.18
CA MET A 62 2.63 -1.40 -0.46
C MET A 62 2.75 -1.79 -1.93
N PHE A 63 2.83 -3.09 -2.17
CA PHE A 63 2.87 -3.67 -3.51
C PHE A 63 1.63 -4.52 -3.74
N ASP A 64 1.08 -4.47 -4.94
CA ASP A 64 -0.04 -5.33 -5.34
C ASP A 64 0.40 -6.78 -5.66
N GLY A 65 -0.56 -7.64 -5.98
CA GLY A 65 -0.27 -9.04 -6.33
C GLY A 65 0.55 -9.22 -7.62
N GLU A 66 0.67 -8.19 -8.44
CA GLU A 66 1.54 -8.16 -9.63
C GLU A 66 2.94 -7.56 -9.35
N GLN A 67 3.27 -7.35 -8.07
CA GLN A 67 4.55 -6.77 -7.60
C GLN A 67 4.74 -5.31 -7.95
N LYS A 68 3.69 -4.60 -8.37
CA LYS A 68 3.73 -3.17 -8.68
C LYS A 68 3.51 -2.34 -7.42
N LEU A 69 4.25 -1.24 -7.32
CA LEU A 69 4.09 -0.29 -6.22
C LEU A 69 2.69 0.33 -6.26
N GLU A 70 1.93 0.17 -5.20
CA GLU A 70 0.57 0.70 -5.06
C GLU A 70 0.53 1.95 -4.18
N PHE A 71 1.31 1.95 -3.12
CA PHE A 71 1.42 3.07 -2.18
C PHE A 71 2.84 3.16 -1.63
N TYR A 72 3.29 4.38 -1.36
CA TYR A 72 4.50 4.67 -0.59
C TYR A 72 4.31 6.00 0.16
N ASN A 73 4.99 6.19 1.28
CA ASN A 73 5.02 7.47 1.97
C ASN A 73 6.31 8.24 1.67
N SER A 74 6.34 9.52 2.07
CA SER A 74 7.50 10.38 1.86
C SER A 74 8.76 9.85 2.52
N SER A 75 8.64 9.21 3.68
CA SER A 75 9.77 8.58 4.37
C SER A 75 10.41 7.47 3.56
N TYR A 76 9.63 6.70 2.79
CA TYR A 76 10.13 5.67 1.89
C TYR A 76 10.97 6.27 0.75
N ALA A 77 10.44 7.30 0.08
CA ALA A 77 11.15 7.99 -0.99
C ALA A 77 12.48 8.61 -0.49
N GLN A 78 12.46 9.23 0.68
CA GLN A 78 13.64 9.85 1.29
C GLN A 78 14.68 8.82 1.73
N LEU A 79 14.25 7.73 2.40
CA LEU A 79 15.14 6.68 2.88
C LEU A 79 15.93 6.05 1.73
N TRP A 80 15.24 5.71 0.67
CA TRP A 80 15.82 5.04 -0.50
C TRP A 80 16.35 6.01 -1.56
N ARG A 81 16.17 7.32 -1.36
CA ARG A 81 16.57 8.38 -2.30
C ARG A 81 16.02 8.15 -3.70
N LEU A 82 14.74 7.81 -3.76
CA LEU A 82 14.01 7.58 -5.00
C LEU A 82 13.14 8.80 -5.35
N GLU A 83 13.10 9.13 -6.62
CA GLU A 83 12.32 10.26 -7.11
C GLU A 83 10.83 9.94 -7.16
N ASP A 84 9.99 10.84 -6.64
CA ASP A 84 8.53 10.69 -6.63
C ASP A 84 7.98 10.51 -8.05
N GLN A 85 8.53 11.24 -9.03
CA GLN A 85 8.12 11.13 -10.41
C GLN A 85 8.27 9.69 -10.93
N TRP A 86 9.37 9.03 -10.59
CA TRP A 86 9.58 7.64 -10.97
C TRP A 86 8.71 6.66 -10.17
N LEU A 87 8.58 6.86 -8.87
CA LEU A 87 7.73 6.02 -8.01
C LEU A 87 6.26 6.08 -8.42
N ASN A 88 5.78 7.23 -8.89
CA ASN A 88 4.42 7.39 -9.38
C ASN A 88 4.13 6.63 -10.69
N THR A 89 5.17 6.15 -11.40
CA THR A 89 4.99 5.22 -12.53
C THR A 89 4.61 3.80 -12.08
N ARG A 90 4.54 3.55 -10.78
CA ARG A 90 4.24 2.24 -10.18
C ARG A 90 5.23 1.15 -10.60
N PRO A 91 6.55 1.35 -10.36
CA PRO A 91 7.55 0.36 -10.72
C PRO A 91 7.33 -0.95 -9.96
N LYS A 92 7.79 -2.04 -10.54
CA LYS A 92 7.80 -3.34 -9.86
C LYS A 92 8.90 -3.37 -8.79
N LEU A 93 8.71 -4.17 -7.75
CA LEU A 93 9.72 -4.36 -6.70
C LEU A 93 11.09 -4.74 -7.29
N GLY A 94 11.10 -5.61 -8.32
CA GLY A 94 12.33 -5.99 -9.00
C GLY A 94 13.09 -4.80 -9.59
N ASP A 95 12.40 -3.84 -10.20
CA ASP A 95 13.01 -2.64 -10.79
C ASP A 95 13.52 -1.68 -9.70
N ILE A 96 12.80 -1.61 -8.58
CA ILE A 96 13.23 -0.83 -7.41
C ILE A 96 14.54 -1.43 -6.84
N LEU A 97 14.61 -2.74 -6.67
CA LEU A 97 15.81 -3.42 -6.18
C LEU A 97 17.03 -3.23 -7.09
N GLU A 98 16.83 -3.29 -8.42
CA GLU A 98 17.90 -2.98 -9.39
C GLU A 98 18.43 -1.56 -9.22
N ARG A 99 17.53 -0.59 -9.13
CA ARG A 99 17.89 0.82 -8.93
C ARG A 99 18.62 1.05 -7.61
N LEU A 100 18.15 0.42 -6.52
CA LEU A 100 18.80 0.50 -5.21
C LEU A 100 20.18 -0.15 -5.21
N ARG A 101 20.37 -1.22 -5.98
CA ARG A 101 21.69 -1.83 -6.19
C ARG A 101 22.65 -0.87 -6.90
N GLU A 102 22.20 -0.25 -7.99
CA GLU A 102 23.01 0.71 -8.77
C GLU A 102 23.46 1.90 -7.92
N THR A 103 22.60 2.36 -7.03
CA THR A 103 22.87 3.49 -6.11
C THR A 103 23.55 3.07 -4.80
N ARG A 104 23.89 1.78 -4.64
CA ARG A 104 24.49 1.20 -3.43
C ARG A 104 23.68 1.45 -2.16
N ARG A 105 22.37 1.38 -2.26
CA ARG A 105 21.44 1.54 -1.14
C ARG A 105 20.92 0.22 -0.57
N LEU A 106 21.42 -0.91 -1.03
CA LEU A 106 21.14 -2.24 -0.49
C LEU A 106 22.35 -2.81 0.24
N PRO A 107 22.13 -3.76 1.18
CA PRO A 107 23.22 -4.56 1.73
C PRO A 107 24.08 -5.18 0.63
N GLU A 108 25.39 -5.27 0.86
CA GLU A 108 26.28 -5.93 -0.09
C GLU A 108 25.95 -7.42 -0.22
N GLN A 109 25.80 -7.87 -1.45
CA GLN A 109 25.42 -9.24 -1.76
C GLN A 109 26.42 -9.87 -2.74
N ALA A 110 26.87 -11.07 -2.44
CA ALA A 110 27.72 -11.85 -3.34
C ALA A 110 26.94 -12.29 -4.61
N ASP A 111 25.66 -12.56 -4.46
CA ASP A 111 24.74 -12.95 -5.55
C ASP A 111 23.47 -12.12 -5.48
N PHE A 112 23.45 -11.01 -6.19
CA PHE A 112 22.31 -10.12 -6.26
C PHE A 112 21.07 -10.76 -6.91
N LYS A 113 21.27 -11.61 -7.91
CA LYS A 113 20.15 -12.30 -8.57
C LYS A 113 19.38 -13.17 -7.59
N ARG A 114 20.09 -13.91 -6.75
CA ARG A 114 19.50 -14.73 -5.69
C ARG A 114 18.83 -13.87 -4.60
N TYR A 115 19.47 -12.79 -4.21
CA TYR A 115 18.91 -11.83 -3.25
C TYR A 115 17.60 -11.23 -3.74
N LYS A 116 17.59 -10.71 -4.97
CA LYS A 116 16.40 -10.19 -5.65
C LYS A 116 15.29 -11.23 -5.73
N GLN A 117 15.62 -12.46 -6.13
CA GLN A 117 14.66 -13.54 -6.21
C GLN A 117 14.03 -13.87 -4.85
N GLY A 118 14.80 -13.83 -3.78
CA GLY A 118 14.30 -14.00 -2.42
C GLY A 118 13.22 -12.98 -2.03
N TRP A 119 13.39 -11.72 -2.43
CA TRP A 119 12.37 -10.70 -2.23
C TRP A 119 11.11 -10.94 -3.06
N LEU A 120 11.26 -11.35 -4.31
CA LEU A 120 10.11 -11.63 -5.20
C LEU A 120 9.35 -12.88 -4.79
N ASP A 121 10.02 -13.88 -4.26
CA ASP A 121 9.39 -15.12 -3.77
C ASP A 121 8.47 -14.88 -2.57
N MET A 122 8.69 -13.81 -1.81
CA MET A 122 7.80 -13.46 -0.68
C MET A 122 6.36 -13.17 -1.10
N PHE A 123 6.11 -12.75 -2.33
CA PHE A 123 4.75 -12.53 -2.83
C PHE A 123 3.90 -13.80 -2.88
N THR A 124 4.52 -14.94 -3.01
CA THR A 124 3.83 -16.24 -3.14
C THR A 124 4.07 -17.18 -1.98
N SER A 125 5.20 -17.06 -1.29
CA SER A 125 5.62 -18.00 -0.24
C SER A 125 5.45 -17.47 1.19
N GLN A 126 5.30 -16.15 1.37
CA GLN A 126 5.21 -15.55 2.69
C GLN A 126 3.84 -15.80 3.31
N ILE A 127 3.79 -16.45 4.46
CA ILE A 127 2.54 -16.80 5.16
C ILE A 127 2.21 -15.80 6.27
N GLY A 128 3.22 -15.22 6.91
CA GLY A 128 3.04 -14.29 8.01
C GLY A 128 4.08 -13.17 7.98
N PRO A 129 4.08 -12.29 8.99
CA PRO A 129 5.07 -11.23 9.11
C PRO A 129 6.49 -11.78 9.13
N LYS A 130 7.38 -11.15 8.39
CA LYS A 130 8.82 -11.44 8.41
C LYS A 130 9.58 -10.17 8.78
N GLU A 131 10.35 -10.23 9.85
CA GLU A 131 11.22 -9.15 10.30
C GLU A 131 12.67 -9.52 10.03
N ASP A 132 13.47 -8.56 9.58
CA ASP A 132 14.89 -8.76 9.30
C ASP A 132 15.67 -7.46 9.51
N MET A 133 16.99 -7.57 9.72
CA MET A 133 17.90 -6.45 9.86
C MET A 133 18.72 -6.28 8.59
N MET A 134 18.73 -5.06 8.05
CA MET A 134 19.47 -4.72 6.84
C MET A 134 20.63 -3.79 7.19
N TYR A 135 21.85 -4.23 6.93
CA TYR A 135 23.06 -3.45 7.15
C TYR A 135 23.49 -2.80 5.83
N LEU A 136 23.33 -1.49 5.74
CA LEU A 136 23.61 -0.75 4.51
C LEU A 136 25.09 -0.35 4.41
N PRO A 137 25.61 -0.12 3.18
CA PRO A 137 27.01 0.25 2.97
C PRO A 137 27.43 1.57 3.62
N ASP A 138 26.50 2.47 3.89
CA ASP A 138 26.73 3.75 4.58
C ASP A 138 26.86 3.63 6.10
N GLY A 139 26.72 2.41 6.64
CA GLY A 139 26.75 2.12 8.08
C GLY A 139 25.39 2.20 8.76
N SER A 140 24.34 2.61 8.07
CA SER A 140 23.00 2.61 8.66
C SER A 140 22.44 1.19 8.75
N VAL A 141 21.62 0.97 9.78
CA VAL A 141 20.94 -0.30 10.03
C VAL A 141 19.44 -0.07 9.99
N LEU A 142 18.77 -0.82 9.14
CA LEU A 142 17.33 -0.76 8.99
C LEU A 142 16.69 -2.04 9.54
N ARG A 143 15.62 -1.88 10.30
CA ARG A 143 14.70 -2.98 10.61
C ARG A 143 13.64 -3.01 9.54
N SER A 144 13.57 -4.10 8.80
CA SER A 144 12.54 -4.33 7.79
C SER A 144 11.45 -5.25 8.32
N LEU A 145 10.21 -4.94 8.01
CA LEU A 145 9.06 -5.79 8.28
C LEU A 145 8.27 -5.98 6.99
N VAL A 146 8.04 -7.20 6.60
CA VAL A 146 7.24 -7.57 5.43
C VAL A 146 6.02 -8.34 5.88
N VAL A 147 4.84 -7.85 5.53
CA VAL A 147 3.56 -8.45 5.89
C VAL A 147 2.77 -8.76 4.61
N PRO A 148 2.35 -10.02 4.41
CA PRO A 148 1.51 -10.36 3.26
C PRO A 148 0.12 -9.75 3.41
N HIS A 149 -0.43 -9.25 2.30
CA HIS A 149 -1.78 -8.71 2.26
C HIS A 149 -2.79 -9.82 1.90
N PRO A 150 -3.96 -9.91 2.58
CA PRO A 150 -4.95 -10.97 2.32
C PRO A 150 -5.46 -11.03 0.88
N LEU A 151 -5.51 -9.91 0.18
CA LEU A 151 -5.95 -9.81 -1.21
C LEU A 151 -4.82 -9.96 -2.24
N GLY A 152 -3.65 -10.36 -1.80
CA GLY A 152 -2.43 -10.43 -2.61
C GLY A 152 -1.57 -9.18 -2.47
N GLY A 153 -0.25 -9.37 -2.65
CA GLY A 153 0.72 -8.30 -2.46
C GLY A 153 1.38 -8.29 -1.10
N LEU A 154 2.23 -7.30 -0.87
CA LEU A 154 3.02 -7.16 0.36
C LEU A 154 2.98 -5.72 0.87
N LEU A 155 2.89 -5.59 2.18
CA LEU A 155 3.20 -4.35 2.91
C LEU A 155 4.63 -4.45 3.43
N MET A 156 5.44 -3.44 3.17
CA MET A 156 6.83 -3.36 3.63
C MET A 156 7.03 -2.10 4.46
N THR A 157 7.69 -2.24 5.61
CA THR A 157 8.11 -1.10 6.41
C THR A 157 9.61 -1.18 6.68
N PHE A 158 10.26 -0.01 6.73
CA PHE A 158 11.67 0.11 7.02
C PHE A 158 11.87 1.21 8.06
N GLU A 159 12.51 0.86 9.15
CA GLU A 159 12.80 1.77 10.24
C GLU A 159 14.31 1.87 10.45
N ASP A 160 14.84 3.10 10.48
CA ASP A 160 16.24 3.32 10.79
C ASP A 160 16.45 3.18 12.30
N VAL A 161 17.19 2.16 12.69
CA VAL A 161 17.48 1.81 14.08
C VAL A 161 18.96 2.04 14.46
N THR A 162 19.72 2.72 13.61
CA THR A 162 21.16 2.94 13.75
C THR A 162 21.50 3.58 15.08
N SER A 163 20.83 4.67 15.46
CA SER A 163 21.09 5.38 16.71
C SER A 163 20.76 4.56 17.96
N GLY A 164 19.74 3.72 17.90
CA GLY A 164 19.38 2.83 19.00
C GLY A 164 20.45 1.75 19.25
N LEU A 165 21.00 1.17 18.19
CA LEU A 165 22.07 0.17 18.28
C LEU A 165 23.40 0.77 18.74
N GLU A 166 23.73 1.98 18.31
CA GLU A 166 24.91 2.70 18.78
C GLU A 166 24.83 2.98 20.29
N LEU A 167 23.67 3.35 20.80
CA LEU A 167 23.43 3.53 22.23
C LEU A 167 23.55 2.22 23.01
N GLU A 168 22.98 1.11 22.53
CA GLU A 168 23.13 -0.21 23.16
C GLU A 168 24.61 -0.66 23.18
N SER A 169 25.34 -0.49 22.11
CA SER A 169 26.75 -0.81 22.02
C SER A 169 27.58 0.04 23.00
N SER A 170 27.24 1.31 23.18
CA SER A 170 27.86 2.23 24.14
C SER A 170 27.61 1.83 25.59
N TYR A 171 26.44 1.26 25.89
CA TYR A 171 26.12 0.78 27.25
C TYR A 171 26.77 -0.55 27.61
N ASN A 172 27.08 -1.41 26.62
CA ASN A 172 27.66 -2.74 26.81
C ASN A 172 29.21 -2.75 26.80
N THR A 173 29.85 -1.60 26.65
CA THR A 173 31.29 -1.41 26.81
C THR A 173 31.59 -0.77 28.13
#